data_a73330b094088862139d95be67258e44
#
_entry.id   a73330b094088862139d95be67258e44
#
_cell.length_a   1.000
_cell.length_b   1.000
_cell.length_c   1.000
_cell.angle_alpha   90.00
_cell.angle_beta   90.00
_cell.angle_gamma   90.00
#
_symmetry.space_group_name_H-M   'P 1'
#
loop_
_entity.id
_entity.type
_entity.pdbx_description
1 polymer ?
#
loop_
_entity_poly.entity_id
_entity_poly.type
_entity_poly.pdbx_seq_one_letter_code
_entity_poly.pdbx_strand_id
1 'polypeptide(L)'
;TDVGQHQMWSAQYMTYQNPDSIVTSGGAGTMGFGVPAAIGAQVAAPDKKVVLIVGDGGYQMTFQEIMLIKQYNLPVKIVIINNSFLGMVRQWQELFKEKRYSFVDLEHNPDYVKLGEAYGIKSVELSKPEDLVQMEELLNTDGPVLINCIVEKEENVFPMIPSGTSVDQMVGKKGEI
;
A
#
# COMPACT_ATOMS: atom_id res chain seq x y z
N THR A 1 2.34 3.23 6.30
CA THR A 1 1.77 2.18 5.44
C THR A 1 0.40 1.74 5.94
N ASP A 2 -0.46 1.29 5.02
CA ASP A 2 -1.60 0.44 5.34
C ASP A 2 -1.14 -1.02 5.58
N VAL A 3 -2.05 -1.96 5.70
CA VAL A 3 -1.79 -3.36 6.06
C VAL A 3 -2.03 -4.30 4.88
N GLY A 4 -1.04 -5.17 4.60
CA GLY A 4 -1.07 -6.16 3.54
C GLY A 4 0.32 -6.48 3.01
N GLN A 5 0.41 -7.07 1.82
CA GLN A 5 1.69 -7.40 1.17
C GLN A 5 2.57 -6.16 1.00
N HIS A 6 2.01 -5.02 0.60
CA HIS A 6 2.71 -3.75 0.45
C HIS A 6 3.38 -3.27 1.76
N GLN A 7 2.77 -3.54 2.92
CA GLN A 7 3.36 -3.26 4.23
C GLN A 7 4.62 -4.11 4.44
N MET A 8 4.55 -5.40 4.13
CA MET A 8 5.69 -6.31 4.28
C MET A 8 6.82 -5.95 3.31
N TRP A 9 6.51 -5.66 2.04
CA TRP A 9 7.51 -5.19 1.08
C TRP A 9 8.13 -3.85 1.50
N SER A 10 7.34 -2.93 2.04
CA SER A 10 7.89 -1.68 2.58
C SER A 10 8.89 -1.96 3.70
N ALA A 11 8.56 -2.88 4.61
CA ALA A 11 9.48 -3.28 5.68
C ALA A 11 10.76 -3.97 5.17
N GLN A 12 10.66 -4.74 4.09
CA GLN A 12 11.79 -5.49 3.51
C GLN A 12 12.71 -4.63 2.65
N TYR A 13 12.16 -3.69 1.87
CA TYR A 13 12.92 -3.00 0.82
C TYR A 13 13.19 -1.54 1.10
N MET A 14 12.46 -0.89 2.02
CA MET A 14 12.73 0.50 2.35
C MET A 14 13.80 0.64 3.41
N THR A 15 14.69 1.62 3.25
CA THR A 15 15.68 1.98 4.26
C THR A 15 15.14 3.14 5.12
N TYR A 16 14.98 2.88 6.41
CA TYR A 16 14.52 3.87 7.37
C TYR A 16 15.73 4.47 8.11
N GLN A 17 15.97 5.75 7.91
CA GLN A 17 17.14 6.44 8.49
C GLN A 17 16.86 6.99 9.89
N ASN A 18 15.60 7.23 10.23
CA ASN A 18 15.19 7.79 11.52
C ASN A 18 14.18 6.87 12.21
N PRO A 19 14.22 6.74 13.55
CA PRO A 19 13.33 5.87 14.31
C PRO A 19 11.83 6.16 14.07
N ASP A 20 11.46 7.43 13.95
CA ASP A 20 10.08 7.90 13.83
C ASP A 20 9.68 8.20 12.37
N SER A 21 10.28 7.50 11.40
CA SER A 21 10.02 7.74 9.97
C SER A 21 8.96 6.82 9.39
N ILE A 22 8.45 5.85 10.14
CA ILE A 22 7.40 4.93 9.70
C ILE A 22 6.22 4.94 10.68
N VAL A 23 5.01 5.01 10.13
CA VAL A 23 3.75 4.86 10.86
C VAL A 23 2.97 3.70 10.24
N THR A 24 2.67 2.69 11.04
CA THR A 24 2.02 1.46 10.55
C THR A 24 1.24 0.75 11.66
N SER A 25 0.18 0.04 11.31
CA SER A 25 -0.56 -0.83 12.24
C SER A 25 0.11 -2.20 12.32
N GLY A 26 1.33 -2.27 12.92
CA GLY A 26 2.11 -3.51 13.01
C GLY A 26 1.60 -4.50 14.06
N GLY A 27 0.89 -4.03 15.08
CA GLY A 27 0.34 -4.89 16.15
C GLY A 27 -1.04 -5.45 15.81
N ALA A 28 -2.01 -4.58 15.59
CA ALA A 28 -3.39 -4.99 15.29
C ALA A 28 -3.62 -5.39 13.82
N GLY A 29 -2.77 -4.97 12.91
CA GLY A 29 -2.89 -5.29 11.49
C GLY A 29 -4.19 -4.75 10.85
N THR A 30 -4.54 -3.51 11.17
CA THR A 30 -5.80 -2.90 10.77
C THR A 30 -5.74 -2.38 9.34
N MET A 31 -6.39 -3.05 8.39
CA MET A 31 -6.59 -2.51 7.03
C MET A 31 -7.46 -1.25 7.08
N GLY A 32 -7.16 -0.28 6.22
CA GLY A 32 -7.80 1.04 6.22
C GLY A 32 -7.15 2.05 7.18
N PHE A 33 -6.13 1.65 7.94
CA PHE A 33 -5.37 2.54 8.81
C PHE A 33 -4.59 3.61 8.05
N GLY A 34 -4.11 3.29 6.85
CA GLY A 34 -3.10 4.06 6.14
C GLY A 34 -3.52 5.48 5.77
N VAL A 35 -4.72 5.65 5.19
CA VAL A 35 -5.20 6.97 4.74
C VAL A 35 -5.33 7.94 5.92
N PRO A 36 -6.11 7.65 6.98
CA PRO A 36 -6.22 8.55 8.12
C PRO A 36 -4.88 8.76 8.86
N ALA A 37 -4.03 7.73 8.92
CA ALA A 37 -2.72 7.85 9.54
C ALA A 37 -1.78 8.80 8.77
N ALA A 38 -1.80 8.75 7.43
CA ALA A 38 -1.01 9.66 6.60
C ALA A 38 -1.47 11.12 6.75
N ILE A 39 -2.79 11.34 6.86
CA ILE A 39 -3.36 12.66 7.14
C ILE A 39 -2.85 13.17 8.50
N GLY A 40 -2.97 12.34 9.54
CA GLY A 40 -2.49 12.68 10.88
C GLY A 40 -0.99 12.95 10.93
N ALA A 41 -0.19 12.13 10.24
CA ALA A 41 1.26 12.31 10.13
C ALA A 41 1.62 13.64 9.45
N GLN A 42 0.92 14.01 8.36
CA GLN A 42 1.18 15.26 7.66
C GLN A 42 0.78 16.49 8.50
N VAL A 43 -0.31 16.39 9.25
CA VAL A 43 -0.71 17.46 10.18
C VAL A 43 0.30 17.61 11.33
N ALA A 44 0.79 16.50 11.85
CA ALA A 44 1.77 16.49 12.94
C ALA A 44 3.18 16.93 12.51
N ALA A 45 3.52 16.74 11.24
CA ALA A 45 4.84 17.06 10.68
C ALA A 45 4.69 17.79 9.33
N PRO A 46 4.24 19.06 9.33
CA PRO A 46 3.91 19.80 8.11
C PRO A 46 5.10 20.01 7.18
N ASP A 47 6.31 20.07 7.74
CA ASP A 47 7.54 20.28 6.97
C ASP A 47 8.15 18.98 6.41
N LYS A 48 7.55 17.84 6.72
CA LYS A 48 8.01 16.54 6.21
C LYS A 48 7.17 16.08 5.03
N LYS A 49 7.81 15.40 4.10
CA LYS A 49 7.10 14.71 3.02
C LYS A 49 6.51 13.41 3.57
N VAL A 50 5.19 13.30 3.51
CA VAL A 50 4.48 12.06 3.88
C VAL A 50 4.11 11.29 2.63
N VAL A 51 4.56 10.04 2.57
CA VAL A 51 4.22 9.09 1.52
C VAL A 51 3.39 7.97 2.12
N LEU A 52 2.16 7.81 1.67
CA LEU A 52 1.30 6.68 2.02
C LEU A 52 1.51 5.56 1.01
N ILE A 53 1.89 4.38 1.49
CA ILE A 53 1.91 3.14 0.70
C ILE A 53 0.74 2.29 1.16
N VAL A 54 -0.20 2.02 0.25
CA VAL A 54 -1.47 1.36 0.55
C VAL A 54 -1.83 0.35 -0.54
N GLY A 55 -2.43 -0.77 -0.18
CA GLY A 55 -3.02 -1.69 -1.16
C GLY A 55 -4.38 -1.19 -1.63
N ASP A 56 -4.80 -1.65 -2.81
CA ASP A 56 -6.10 -1.31 -3.39
C ASP A 56 -7.28 -1.65 -2.44
N GLY A 57 -7.26 -2.81 -1.80
CA GLY A 57 -8.28 -3.19 -0.82
C GLY A 57 -8.28 -2.34 0.45
N GLY A 58 -7.10 -2.01 0.99
CA GLY A 58 -6.97 -1.14 2.16
C GLY A 58 -7.42 0.30 1.86
N TYR A 59 -7.07 0.81 0.69
CA TYR A 59 -7.49 2.14 0.25
C TYR A 59 -9.02 2.27 0.17
N GLN A 60 -9.70 1.25 -0.34
CA GLN A 60 -11.17 1.26 -0.44
C GLN A 60 -11.87 1.35 0.92
N MET A 61 -11.23 0.98 2.01
CA MET A 61 -11.87 0.98 3.33
C MET A 61 -12.05 2.38 3.92
N THR A 62 -11.16 3.32 3.56
CA THR A 62 -11.15 4.66 4.17
C THR A 62 -10.83 5.78 3.16
N PHE A 63 -10.95 5.53 1.86
CA PHE A 63 -10.59 6.52 0.83
C PHE A 63 -11.37 7.83 0.93
N GLN A 64 -12.59 7.81 1.48
CA GLN A 64 -13.40 9.03 1.67
C GLN A 64 -12.68 10.09 2.50
N GLU A 65 -11.74 9.69 3.35
CA GLU A 65 -10.94 10.61 4.16
C GLU A 65 -9.99 11.49 3.34
N ILE A 66 -9.73 11.17 2.07
CA ILE A 66 -8.92 12.02 1.18
C ILE A 66 -9.53 13.41 0.98
N MET A 67 -10.81 13.59 1.29
CA MET A 67 -11.44 14.91 1.32
C MET A 67 -10.71 15.87 2.26
N LEU A 68 -10.18 15.38 3.39
CA LEU A 68 -9.39 16.20 4.31
C LEU A 68 -8.05 16.61 3.69
N ILE A 69 -7.43 15.73 2.89
CA ILE A 69 -6.22 16.06 2.12
C ILE A 69 -6.49 17.25 1.21
N LYS A 70 -7.61 17.22 0.50
CA LYS A 70 -8.02 18.34 -0.37
C LYS A 70 -8.38 19.59 0.42
N GLN A 71 -9.21 19.44 1.46
CA GLN A 71 -9.72 20.56 2.24
C GLN A 71 -8.60 21.36 2.90
N TYR A 72 -7.58 20.68 3.42
CA TYR A 72 -6.46 21.31 4.13
C TYR A 72 -5.20 21.45 3.26
N ASN A 73 -5.31 21.14 1.96
CA ASN A 73 -4.18 21.15 1.00
C ASN A 73 -2.94 20.42 1.54
N LEU A 74 -3.12 19.25 2.13
CA LEU A 74 -2.04 18.45 2.69
C LEU A 74 -1.22 17.81 1.56
N PRO A 75 0.12 17.97 1.48
CA PRO A 75 0.93 17.49 0.37
C PRO A 75 1.23 15.98 0.43
N VAL A 76 0.29 15.18 0.90
CA VAL A 76 0.43 13.72 1.02
C VAL A 76 0.55 13.07 -0.36
N LYS A 77 1.53 12.18 -0.51
CA LYS A 77 1.71 11.34 -1.70
C LYS A 77 1.08 9.98 -1.44
N ILE A 78 0.03 9.64 -2.17
CA ILE A 78 -0.69 8.37 -2.04
C ILE A 78 -0.20 7.45 -3.14
N VAL A 79 0.44 6.34 -2.76
CA VAL A 79 0.91 5.29 -3.67
C VAL A 79 0.08 4.03 -3.42
N ILE A 80 -0.82 3.72 -4.34
CA ILE A 80 -1.65 2.51 -4.30
C ILE A 80 -0.88 1.39 -5.01
N ILE A 81 -0.57 0.32 -4.29
CA ILE A 81 -0.02 -0.91 -4.85
C ILE A 81 -1.21 -1.82 -5.21
N ASN A 82 -1.59 -1.77 -6.47
CA ASN A 82 -2.82 -2.37 -6.98
C ASN A 82 -2.53 -3.70 -7.68
N ASN A 83 -2.78 -4.79 -7.00
CA ASN A 83 -2.73 -6.15 -7.56
C ASN A 83 -4.12 -6.76 -7.78
N SER A 84 -5.19 -6.01 -7.57
CA SER A 84 -6.58 -6.47 -7.66
C SER A 84 -6.92 -7.65 -6.74
N PHE A 85 -6.22 -7.75 -5.61
CA PHE A 85 -6.48 -8.77 -4.59
C PHE A 85 -6.35 -8.23 -3.16
N LEU A 86 -7.05 -8.88 -2.23
CA LEU A 86 -6.62 -8.90 -0.83
C LEU A 86 -5.39 -9.82 -0.74
N GLY A 87 -4.23 -9.30 -1.18
CA GLY A 87 -3.07 -10.10 -1.55
C GLY A 87 -2.51 -10.95 -0.42
N MET A 88 -2.45 -10.46 0.82
CA MET A 88 -1.96 -11.24 1.95
C MET A 88 -2.93 -12.38 2.29
N VAL A 89 -4.24 -12.17 2.24
CA VAL A 89 -5.24 -13.22 2.47
C VAL A 89 -5.15 -14.28 1.37
N ARG A 90 -5.01 -13.85 0.11
CA ARG A 90 -4.80 -14.75 -1.02
C ARG A 90 -3.54 -15.59 -0.85
N GLN A 91 -2.42 -14.99 -0.45
CA GLN A 91 -1.15 -15.69 -0.19
C GLN A 91 -1.32 -16.79 0.87
N TRP A 92 -2.02 -16.51 1.96
CA TRP A 92 -2.34 -17.52 2.98
C TRP A 92 -3.20 -18.65 2.45
N GLN A 93 -4.19 -18.34 1.60
CA GLN A 93 -5.02 -19.36 0.96
C GLN A 93 -4.20 -20.20 -0.04
N GLU A 94 -3.26 -19.58 -0.75
CA GLU A 94 -2.37 -20.28 -1.65
C GLU A 94 -1.47 -21.27 -0.90
N LEU A 95 -0.79 -20.80 0.14
CA LEU A 95 0.26 -21.57 0.81
C LEU A 95 -0.29 -22.60 1.80
N PHE A 96 -1.40 -22.28 2.48
CA PHE A 96 -1.86 -23.08 3.62
C PHE A 96 -3.30 -23.60 3.49
N LYS A 97 -3.99 -23.35 2.38
CA LYS A 97 -5.39 -23.76 2.17
C LYS A 97 -5.60 -24.41 0.80
N GLU A 98 -4.57 -25.08 0.26
CA GLU A 98 -4.66 -25.85 -0.99
C GLU A 98 -5.20 -25.02 -2.16
N LYS A 99 -4.85 -23.70 -2.20
CA LYS A 99 -5.32 -22.74 -3.21
C LYS A 99 -6.85 -22.59 -3.27
N ARG A 100 -7.55 -22.86 -2.17
CA ARG A 100 -8.99 -22.65 -2.07
C ARG A 100 -9.27 -21.16 -1.86
N TYR A 101 -9.20 -20.40 -2.94
CA TYR A 101 -9.41 -18.95 -2.92
C TYR A 101 -10.88 -18.61 -2.67
N SER A 102 -11.14 -17.66 -1.76
CA SER A 102 -12.49 -17.21 -1.41
C SER A 102 -12.46 -15.74 -0.98
N PHE A 103 -13.29 -14.92 -1.60
CA PHE A 103 -13.51 -13.51 -1.27
C PHE A 103 -12.23 -12.66 -1.21
N VAL A 104 -11.28 -12.91 -2.08
CA VAL A 104 -10.00 -12.18 -2.13
C VAL A 104 -9.81 -11.40 -3.42
N ASP A 105 -10.62 -11.67 -4.43
CA ASP A 105 -10.56 -11.02 -5.74
C ASP A 105 -11.21 -9.63 -5.69
N LEU A 106 -10.50 -8.64 -6.19
CA LEU A 106 -10.92 -7.24 -6.33
C LEU A 106 -10.90 -6.81 -7.80
N GLU A 107 -11.19 -7.73 -8.72
CA GLU A 107 -11.17 -7.45 -10.17
C GLU A 107 -12.06 -6.27 -10.59
N HIS A 108 -13.09 -5.98 -9.81
CA HIS A 108 -14.00 -4.85 -10.04
C HIS A 108 -13.63 -3.61 -9.22
N ASN A 109 -12.34 -3.37 -9.05
CA ASN A 109 -11.84 -2.15 -8.41
C ASN A 109 -12.37 -0.89 -9.13
N PRO A 110 -12.65 0.20 -8.39
CA PRO A 110 -12.95 1.47 -9.03
C PRO A 110 -11.72 2.00 -9.81
N ASP A 111 -11.97 2.89 -10.74
CA ASP A 111 -10.92 3.67 -11.38
C ASP A 111 -10.36 4.68 -10.37
N TYR A 112 -9.22 4.36 -9.77
CA TYR A 112 -8.60 5.18 -8.73
C TYR A 112 -8.12 6.53 -9.24
N VAL A 113 -7.75 6.63 -10.52
CA VAL A 113 -7.37 7.91 -11.13
C VAL A 113 -8.57 8.85 -11.17
N LYS A 114 -9.68 8.38 -11.73
CA LYS A 114 -10.93 9.18 -11.75
C LYS A 114 -11.44 9.50 -10.34
N LEU A 115 -11.28 8.56 -9.41
CA LEU A 115 -11.66 8.79 -8.03
C LEU A 115 -10.84 9.93 -7.40
N GLY A 116 -9.52 9.93 -7.56
CA GLY A 116 -8.67 11.01 -7.07
C GLY A 116 -8.97 12.35 -7.75
N GLU A 117 -9.19 12.34 -9.07
CA GLU A 117 -9.59 13.53 -9.83
C GLU A 117 -10.93 14.11 -9.36
N ALA A 118 -11.91 13.27 -9.01
CA ALA A 118 -13.20 13.70 -8.47
C ALA A 118 -13.04 14.46 -7.14
N TYR A 119 -12.00 14.14 -6.35
CA TYR A 119 -11.63 14.90 -5.16
C TYR A 119 -10.68 16.09 -5.46
N GLY A 120 -10.36 16.33 -6.75
CA GLY A 120 -9.44 17.40 -7.17
C GLY A 120 -7.99 17.17 -6.77
N ILE A 121 -7.58 15.90 -6.70
CA ILE A 121 -6.20 15.47 -6.46
C ILE A 121 -5.58 15.06 -7.80
N LYS A 122 -4.37 15.55 -8.11
CA LYS A 122 -3.61 15.07 -9.27
C LYS A 122 -3.43 13.57 -9.18
N SER A 123 -3.89 12.82 -10.20
CA SER A 123 -3.89 11.37 -10.14
C SER A 123 -3.29 10.78 -11.42
N VAL A 124 -2.49 9.74 -11.29
CA VAL A 124 -1.85 9.05 -12.41
C VAL A 124 -1.87 7.55 -12.20
N GLU A 125 -1.82 6.79 -13.30
CA GLU A 125 -1.61 5.35 -13.28
C GLU A 125 -0.23 5.01 -13.85
N LEU A 126 0.48 4.12 -13.18
CA LEU A 126 1.73 3.54 -13.62
C LEU A 126 1.50 2.04 -13.79
N SER A 127 1.56 1.54 -15.01
CA SER A 127 1.22 0.14 -15.34
C SER A 127 2.37 -0.65 -15.95
N LYS A 128 3.49 0.00 -16.22
CA LYS A 128 4.68 -0.61 -16.82
C LYS A 128 5.94 -0.18 -16.09
N PRO A 129 7.00 -0.99 -16.09
CA PRO A 129 8.28 -0.62 -15.47
C PRO A 129 8.84 0.71 -15.98
N GLU A 130 8.64 1.03 -17.26
CA GLU A 130 9.11 2.27 -17.88
C GLU A 130 8.44 3.51 -17.28
N ASP A 131 7.22 3.37 -16.75
CA ASP A 131 6.48 4.48 -16.13
C ASP A 131 7.13 4.95 -14.84
N LEU A 132 7.95 4.10 -14.19
CA LEU A 132 8.64 4.43 -12.93
C LEU A 132 9.61 5.61 -13.05
N VAL A 133 10.03 5.97 -14.25
CA VAL A 133 10.84 7.19 -14.50
C VAL A 133 10.11 8.45 -14.00
N GLN A 134 8.78 8.43 -13.95
CA GLN A 134 7.96 9.56 -13.48
C GLN A 134 7.84 9.62 -11.95
N MET A 135 8.20 8.55 -11.24
CA MET A 135 7.96 8.44 -9.79
C MET A 135 8.65 9.55 -9.01
N GLU A 136 9.90 9.88 -9.33
CA GLU A 136 10.64 10.93 -8.64
C GLU A 136 9.96 12.30 -8.80
N GLU A 137 9.53 12.65 -10.01
CA GLU A 137 8.81 13.90 -10.27
C GLU A 137 7.48 13.92 -9.50
N LEU A 138 6.71 12.83 -9.56
CA LEU A 138 5.42 12.72 -8.87
C LEU A 138 5.55 12.88 -7.36
N LEU A 139 6.55 12.23 -6.76
CA LEU A 139 6.82 12.35 -5.32
C LEU A 139 7.34 13.74 -4.92
N ASN A 140 7.90 14.52 -5.84
CA ASN A 140 8.38 15.88 -5.62
C ASN A 140 7.40 16.97 -6.08
N THR A 141 6.26 16.61 -6.69
CA THR A 141 5.21 17.57 -7.07
C THR A 141 4.70 18.33 -5.84
N ASP A 142 4.43 19.62 -5.98
CA ASP A 142 3.76 20.39 -4.96
C ASP A 142 2.30 19.92 -4.77
N GLY A 143 1.85 19.85 -3.51
CA GLY A 143 0.51 19.40 -3.18
C GLY A 143 0.31 17.88 -3.20
N PRO A 144 -0.93 17.41 -3.01
CA PRO A 144 -1.24 15.98 -2.97
C PRO A 144 -1.18 15.33 -4.37
N VAL A 145 -0.75 14.09 -4.40
CA VAL A 145 -0.75 13.25 -5.61
C VAL A 145 -1.22 11.86 -5.25
N LEU A 146 -2.05 11.26 -6.12
CA LEU A 146 -2.43 9.86 -6.06
C LEU A 146 -1.78 9.12 -7.24
N ILE A 147 -1.08 8.05 -6.94
CA ILE A 147 -0.35 7.22 -7.92
C ILE A 147 -0.89 5.81 -7.80
N ASN A 148 -1.63 5.35 -8.82
CA ASN A 148 -2.12 3.97 -8.91
C ASN A 148 -1.07 3.12 -9.63
N CYS A 149 -0.33 2.31 -8.88
CA CYS A 149 0.66 1.41 -9.44
C CYS A 149 0.05 0.03 -9.66
N ILE A 150 -0.16 -0.34 -10.93
CA ILE A 150 -0.58 -1.69 -11.30
C ILE A 150 0.63 -2.61 -11.18
N VAL A 151 0.50 -3.64 -10.35
CA VAL A 151 1.57 -4.59 -10.09
C VAL A 151 1.14 -6.01 -10.43
N GLU A 152 2.11 -6.94 -10.43
CA GLU A 152 1.85 -8.35 -10.68
C GLU A 152 0.78 -8.91 -9.72
N LYS A 153 -0.21 -9.57 -10.32
CA LYS A 153 -1.44 -9.97 -9.63
C LYS A 153 -1.22 -11.06 -8.58
N GLU A 154 -0.31 -11.99 -8.85
CA GLU A 154 -0.14 -13.22 -8.07
C GLU A 154 1.19 -13.32 -7.33
N GLU A 155 1.95 -12.21 -7.22
CA GLU A 155 3.22 -12.21 -6.51
C GLU A 155 3.00 -12.38 -5.00
N ASN A 156 3.83 -13.22 -4.40
CA ASN A 156 3.81 -13.48 -2.97
C ASN A 156 5.00 -12.83 -2.26
N VAL A 157 4.79 -12.43 -1.02
CA VAL A 157 5.86 -11.87 -0.19
C VAL A 157 6.75 -12.98 0.33
N PHE A 158 8.02 -12.94 -0.05
CA PHE A 158 9.08 -13.79 0.48
C PHE A 158 10.35 -12.95 0.79
N PRO A 159 11.18 -13.36 1.75
CA PRO A 159 10.95 -14.44 2.72
C PRO A 159 9.82 -14.11 3.71
N MET A 160 9.22 -15.14 4.30
CA MET A 160 8.22 -14.98 5.34
C MET A 160 8.37 -16.05 6.43
N ILE A 161 7.97 -15.73 7.65
CA ILE A 161 7.87 -16.67 8.76
C ILE A 161 6.40 -17.03 8.92
N PRO A 162 6.00 -18.31 8.70
CA PRO A 162 4.62 -18.73 8.93
C PRO A 162 4.20 -18.54 10.38
N SER A 163 2.94 -18.22 10.61
CA SER A 163 2.41 -18.03 11.97
C SER A 163 2.61 -19.29 12.83
N GLY A 164 3.11 -19.11 14.04
CA GLY A 164 3.39 -20.21 14.97
C GLY A 164 4.71 -20.94 14.75
N THR A 165 5.56 -20.44 13.83
CA THR A 165 6.90 -20.96 13.60
C THR A 165 7.99 -20.00 14.07
N SER A 166 9.25 -20.45 14.07
CA SER A 166 10.42 -19.65 14.44
C SER A 166 11.22 -19.19 13.22
N VAL A 167 12.20 -18.31 13.42
CA VAL A 167 13.01 -17.69 12.36
C VAL A 167 13.78 -18.74 11.54
N ASP A 168 14.19 -19.84 12.14
CA ASP A 168 14.86 -20.95 11.46
C ASP A 168 13.94 -21.76 10.52
N GLN A 169 12.63 -21.53 10.60
CA GLN A 169 11.60 -22.10 9.74
C GLN A 169 11.09 -21.09 8.72
N MET A 170 11.87 -20.05 8.46
CA MET A 170 11.56 -19.05 7.45
C MET A 170 11.49 -19.65 6.04
N VAL A 171 10.44 -19.33 5.32
CA VAL A 171 10.27 -19.72 3.92
C VAL A 171 10.91 -18.67 3.03
N GLY A 172 11.92 -19.05 2.26
CA GLY A 172 12.72 -18.14 1.45
C GLY A 172 12.14 -17.81 0.09
N LYS A 173 11.37 -18.74 -0.51
CA LYS A 173 10.77 -18.58 -1.83
C LYS A 173 9.62 -19.56 -2.08
N LYS A 174 8.91 -19.35 -3.18
CA LYS A 174 7.82 -20.23 -3.63
C LYS A 174 8.32 -21.67 -3.81
N GLY A 175 7.66 -22.62 -3.16
CA GLY A 175 7.94 -24.05 -3.26
C GLY A 175 8.81 -24.63 -2.15
N GLU A 176 9.19 -23.86 -1.15
CA GLU A 176 9.94 -24.32 0.04
C GLU A 176 9.02 -24.65 1.23
N ILE A 177 7.68 -24.72 1.01
CA ILE A 177 6.67 -25.08 2.03
C ILE A 177 6.19 -26.51 1.79
#